data_228f3b96bcb400805c3f9c69a4bb2d1f
#
_entry.id   228f3b96bcb400805c3f9c69a4bb2d1f
#
_cell.length_a   1.000
_cell.length_b   1.000
_cell.length_c   1.000
_cell.angle_alpha   90.00
_cell.angle_beta   90.00
_cell.angle_gamma   90.00
#
_symmetry.space_group_name_H-M   'P 1'
#
loop_
_entity.id
_entity.type
_entity.pdbx_description
1 polymer ?
#
loop_
_entity_poly.entity_id
_entity_poly.type
_entity_poly.pdbx_seq_one_letter_code
_entity_poly.pdbx_strand_id
1 'polypeptide(L)'
;LIGNIYLLIKRKLKMKPLKGIRVIDFSTLLPGPLATLMLVDAGAEVIKIEKIGGEDLRKSKPFIEGNSLLFSLLNRGKKSIEIDLKNKENRNKILRLVKKSDVLVEQFRPGVMKRLGLDWNTLKKINKKLVYCSITGYGQTGPKKLVAGHDINYLAESGLLSLSTDKNGTPILPNTQIADIAGGSYPAFMNILLGLFSAIRKGRGCYLDISMYENMVPLA
;
A
#
# COMPACT_ATOMS: atom_id res chain seq x y z
N LEU A 1 -27.71 -1.51 1.05
CA LEU A 1 -26.26 -1.18 1.02
C LEU A 1 -25.38 -2.45 0.97
N ILE A 2 -25.64 -3.47 1.82
CA ILE A 2 -24.86 -4.73 1.90
C ILE A 2 -24.93 -5.53 0.58
N GLY A 3 -26.08 -5.61 -0.09
CA GLY A 3 -26.23 -6.29 -1.37
C GLY A 3 -25.41 -5.68 -2.51
N ASN A 4 -25.24 -4.37 -2.53
CA ASN A 4 -24.41 -3.66 -3.51
C ASN A 4 -22.90 -3.86 -3.24
N ILE A 5 -22.49 -3.97 -1.97
CA ILE A 5 -21.10 -4.26 -1.59
C ILE A 5 -20.73 -5.67 -2.07
N TYR A 6 -21.64 -6.65 -1.94
CA TYR A 6 -21.40 -8.02 -2.40
C TYR A 6 -21.25 -8.11 -3.94
N LEU A 7 -22.00 -7.30 -4.69
CA LEU A 7 -21.86 -7.19 -6.15
C LEU A 7 -20.54 -6.52 -6.58
N LEU A 8 -20.08 -5.51 -5.85
CA LEU A 8 -18.78 -4.88 -6.08
C LEU A 8 -17.61 -5.84 -5.81
N ILE A 9 -17.72 -6.70 -4.80
CA ILE A 9 -16.73 -7.74 -4.50
C ILE A 9 -16.62 -8.75 -5.65
N LYS A 10 -17.70 -9.02 -6.39
CA LYS A 10 -17.74 -9.95 -7.53
C LYS A 10 -17.37 -9.35 -8.88
N ARG A 11 -17.23 -8.02 -8.97
CA ARG A 11 -16.92 -7.34 -10.24
C ARG A 11 -15.46 -7.56 -10.62
N LYS A 12 -15.16 -8.72 -11.17
CA LYS A 12 -13.86 -9.01 -11.80
C LYS A 12 -13.77 -8.21 -13.10
N LEU A 13 -12.70 -7.45 -13.27
CA LEU A 13 -12.36 -6.92 -14.58
C LEU A 13 -12.30 -8.08 -15.58
N LYS A 14 -13.00 -7.96 -16.71
CA LYS A 14 -12.95 -8.96 -17.80
C LYS A 14 -11.51 -9.12 -18.31
N MET A 15 -10.75 -8.04 -18.36
CA MET A 15 -9.32 -8.03 -18.69
C MET A 15 -8.48 -8.23 -17.42
N LYS A 16 -7.40 -8.98 -17.55
CA LYS A 16 -6.39 -9.19 -16.51
C LYS A 16 -5.02 -8.74 -17.00
N PRO A 17 -4.80 -7.43 -17.17
CA PRO A 17 -3.60 -6.89 -17.77
C PRO A 17 -2.32 -7.23 -16.97
N LEU A 18 -2.45 -7.49 -15.66
CA LEU A 18 -1.36 -7.85 -14.78
C LEU A 18 -1.25 -9.37 -14.53
N LYS A 19 -1.88 -10.21 -15.37
CA LYS A 19 -1.70 -11.67 -15.27
C LYS A 19 -0.23 -12.03 -15.42
N GLY A 20 0.30 -12.80 -14.46
CA GLY A 20 1.72 -13.21 -14.40
C GLY A 20 2.60 -12.26 -13.57
N ILE A 21 2.11 -11.07 -13.19
CA ILE A 21 2.80 -10.17 -12.26
C ILE A 21 2.63 -10.66 -10.83
N ARG A 22 3.71 -10.74 -10.07
CA ARG A 22 3.73 -11.11 -8.66
C ARG A 22 4.13 -9.94 -7.78
N VAL A 23 3.33 -9.69 -6.75
CA VAL A 23 3.48 -8.59 -5.80
C VAL A 23 3.69 -9.15 -4.40
N ILE A 24 4.68 -8.63 -3.68
CA ILE A 24 4.84 -8.84 -2.23
C ILE A 24 4.29 -7.60 -1.53
N ASP A 25 3.36 -7.81 -0.61
CA ASP A 25 2.64 -6.75 0.08
C ASP A 25 2.93 -6.81 1.60
N PHE A 26 3.74 -5.86 2.10
CA PHE A 26 4.01 -5.67 3.53
C PHE A 26 3.13 -4.59 4.16
N SER A 27 2.23 -4.01 3.39
CA SER A 27 1.40 -2.89 3.85
C SER A 27 0.30 -3.35 4.81
N THR A 28 -0.21 -2.40 5.59
CA THR A 28 -1.28 -2.61 6.57
C THR A 28 -2.32 -1.49 6.48
N LEU A 29 -3.43 -1.62 7.18
CA LEU A 29 -4.51 -0.64 7.23
C LEU A 29 -5.13 -0.36 5.85
N LEU A 30 -5.04 0.89 5.33
CA LEU A 30 -5.78 1.30 4.14
C LEU A 30 -4.89 1.60 2.92
N PRO A 31 -3.87 2.50 2.93
CA PRO A 31 -3.29 3.00 1.67
C PRO A 31 -2.66 1.89 0.83
N GLY A 32 -1.76 1.12 1.40
CA GLY A 32 -1.09 0.03 0.70
C GLY A 32 -2.01 -1.15 0.36
N PRO A 33 -2.84 -1.64 1.30
CA PRO A 33 -3.79 -2.71 1.01
C PRO A 33 -4.78 -2.37 -0.12
N LEU A 34 -5.24 -1.12 -0.23
CA LEU A 34 -6.10 -0.71 -1.33
C LEU A 34 -5.32 -0.64 -2.66
N ALA A 35 -4.09 -0.11 -2.65
CA ALA A 35 -3.24 -0.10 -3.84
C ALA A 35 -2.99 -1.52 -4.37
N THR A 36 -2.63 -2.45 -3.48
CA THR A 36 -2.37 -3.85 -3.86
C THR A 36 -3.64 -4.62 -4.20
N LEU A 37 -4.81 -4.24 -3.66
CA LEU A 37 -6.10 -4.76 -4.09
C LEU A 37 -6.41 -4.39 -5.55
N MET A 38 -6.14 -3.16 -5.97
CA MET A 38 -6.29 -2.75 -7.38
C MET A 38 -5.40 -3.58 -8.31
N LEU A 39 -4.19 -3.96 -7.85
CA LEU A 39 -3.32 -4.87 -8.60
C LEU A 39 -3.92 -6.29 -8.69
N VAL A 40 -4.56 -6.79 -7.62
CA VAL A 40 -5.31 -8.07 -7.64
C VAL A 40 -6.45 -8.00 -8.65
N ASP A 41 -7.23 -6.93 -8.61
CA ASP A 41 -8.38 -6.75 -9.51
C ASP A 41 -7.92 -6.69 -10.99
N ALA A 42 -6.73 -6.14 -11.25
CA ALA A 42 -6.08 -6.14 -12.55
C ALA A 42 -5.43 -7.50 -12.92
N GLY A 43 -5.44 -8.50 -12.03
CA GLY A 43 -5.00 -9.88 -12.30
C GLY A 43 -3.63 -10.27 -11.75
N ALA A 44 -2.96 -9.41 -10.97
CA ALA A 44 -1.70 -9.75 -10.32
C ALA A 44 -1.90 -10.80 -9.21
N GLU A 45 -0.87 -11.61 -8.97
CA GLU A 45 -0.76 -12.46 -7.80
C GLU A 45 -0.18 -11.63 -6.65
N VAL A 46 -0.95 -11.37 -5.60
CA VAL A 46 -0.49 -10.61 -4.43
C VAL A 46 -0.31 -11.55 -3.25
N ILE A 47 0.89 -11.51 -2.66
CA ILE A 47 1.25 -12.25 -1.46
C ILE A 47 1.45 -11.25 -0.33
N LYS A 48 0.50 -11.23 0.59
CA LYS A 48 0.52 -10.38 1.77
C LYS A 48 1.39 -11.01 2.86
N ILE A 49 2.31 -10.23 3.38
CA ILE A 49 3.20 -10.63 4.47
C ILE A 49 2.71 -9.98 5.76
N GLU A 50 2.31 -10.80 6.71
CA GLU A 50 1.78 -10.35 7.99
C GLU A 50 2.71 -10.75 9.15
N LYS A 51 2.65 -9.96 10.23
CA LYS A 51 3.24 -10.36 11.51
C LYS A 51 2.52 -11.59 12.06
N ILE A 52 3.17 -12.34 12.95
CA ILE A 52 2.51 -13.44 13.67
C ILE A 52 1.27 -12.90 14.41
N GLY A 53 0.13 -13.57 14.24
CA GLY A 53 -1.19 -13.15 14.74
C GLY A 53 -1.94 -12.18 13.83
N GLY A 54 -1.44 -11.97 12.61
CA GLY A 54 -2.07 -11.13 11.59
C GLY A 54 -1.92 -9.63 11.82
N GLU A 55 -2.40 -8.83 10.89
CA GLU A 55 -2.45 -7.38 11.01
C GLU A 55 -3.64 -6.91 11.86
N ASP A 56 -3.55 -5.69 12.38
CA ASP A 56 -4.53 -5.16 13.33
C ASP A 56 -5.93 -4.97 12.70
N LEU A 57 -6.02 -4.73 11.40
CA LEU A 57 -7.29 -4.60 10.68
C LEU A 57 -8.14 -5.88 10.75
N ARG A 58 -7.53 -7.05 10.94
CA ARG A 58 -8.26 -8.32 11.16
C ARG A 58 -9.16 -8.29 12.40
N LYS A 59 -8.86 -7.40 13.35
CA LYS A 59 -9.59 -7.25 14.62
C LYS A 59 -10.58 -6.07 14.59
N SER A 60 -10.68 -5.34 13.48
CA SER A 60 -11.52 -4.16 13.35
C SER A 60 -12.98 -4.53 13.08
N LYS A 61 -13.89 -3.92 13.82
CA LYS A 61 -15.35 -4.02 13.59
C LYS A 61 -15.76 -3.22 12.34
N PRO A 62 -16.91 -3.55 11.71
CA PRO A 62 -17.80 -4.67 12.01
C PRO A 62 -17.25 -6.02 11.50
N PHE A 63 -17.76 -7.11 12.10
CA PHE A 63 -17.47 -8.46 11.67
C PHE A 63 -18.64 -9.04 10.85
N ILE A 64 -18.32 -9.79 9.79
CA ILE A 64 -19.26 -10.59 9.01
C ILE A 64 -18.69 -12.01 8.95
N GLU A 65 -19.48 -13.00 9.37
CA GLU A 65 -19.07 -14.40 9.42
C GLU A 65 -17.71 -14.60 10.15
N GLY A 66 -17.52 -13.89 11.25
CA GLY A 66 -16.30 -13.98 12.08
C GLY A 66 -15.08 -13.24 11.53
N ASN A 67 -15.18 -12.59 10.37
CA ASN A 67 -14.09 -11.86 9.73
C ASN A 67 -14.34 -10.35 9.75
N SER A 68 -13.30 -9.55 9.97
CA SER A 68 -13.37 -8.10 9.82
C SER A 68 -13.81 -7.74 8.39
N LEU A 69 -14.87 -6.93 8.27
CA LEU A 69 -15.36 -6.47 6.98
C LEU A 69 -14.29 -5.67 6.23
N LEU A 70 -13.61 -4.75 6.92
CA LEU A 70 -12.57 -3.91 6.31
C LEU A 70 -11.39 -4.73 5.81
N PHE A 71 -10.92 -5.69 6.63
CA PHE A 71 -9.85 -6.59 6.21
C PHE A 71 -10.26 -7.40 4.97
N SER A 72 -11.46 -7.96 5.00
CA SER A 72 -11.98 -8.78 3.89
C SER A 72 -12.15 -7.98 2.60
N LEU A 73 -12.61 -6.73 2.69
CA LEU A 73 -12.74 -5.84 1.52
C LEU A 73 -11.39 -5.51 0.91
N LEU A 74 -10.42 -5.08 1.73
CA LEU A 74 -9.13 -4.58 1.26
C LEU A 74 -8.15 -5.69 0.87
N ASN A 75 -8.36 -6.91 1.36
CA ASN A 75 -7.42 -8.02 1.13
C ASN A 75 -8.02 -9.19 0.35
N ARG A 76 -9.23 -9.02 -0.22
CA ARG A 76 -9.83 -10.06 -1.06
C ARG A 76 -8.92 -10.47 -2.20
N GLY A 77 -8.83 -11.77 -2.44
CA GLY A 77 -8.05 -12.35 -3.53
C GLY A 77 -6.54 -12.36 -3.33
N LYS A 78 -6.02 -11.82 -2.23
CA LYS A 78 -4.62 -11.93 -1.85
C LYS A 78 -4.37 -13.29 -1.17
N LYS A 79 -3.17 -13.84 -1.35
CA LYS A 79 -2.64 -14.91 -0.50
C LYS A 79 -1.99 -14.25 0.71
N SER A 80 -2.13 -14.83 1.91
CA SER A 80 -1.50 -14.30 3.12
C SER A 80 -0.53 -15.30 3.72
N ILE A 81 0.58 -14.79 4.27
CA ILE A 81 1.60 -15.56 4.99
C ILE A 81 1.93 -14.80 6.28
N GLU A 82 1.76 -15.45 7.41
CA GLU A 82 2.28 -14.96 8.69
C GLU A 82 3.74 -15.35 8.86
N ILE A 83 4.59 -14.37 9.16
CA ILE A 83 6.03 -14.61 9.26
C ILE A 83 6.70 -13.62 10.22
N ASP A 84 7.56 -14.13 11.10
CA ASP A 84 8.41 -13.28 11.93
C ASP A 84 9.64 -12.81 11.14
N LEU A 85 9.65 -11.55 10.74
CA LEU A 85 10.75 -10.93 10.00
C LEU A 85 12.00 -10.66 10.86
N LYS A 86 11.92 -10.79 12.18
CA LYS A 86 13.10 -10.71 13.06
C LYS A 86 13.96 -11.98 12.94
N ASN A 87 13.37 -13.09 12.59
CA ASN A 87 14.06 -14.35 12.35
C ASN A 87 14.82 -14.31 11.03
N LYS A 88 16.13 -14.63 11.06
CA LYS A 88 17.03 -14.60 9.88
C LYS A 88 16.60 -15.60 8.79
N GLU A 89 16.20 -16.81 9.19
CA GLU A 89 15.76 -17.85 8.24
C GLU A 89 14.50 -17.41 7.49
N ASN A 90 13.55 -16.81 8.21
CA ASN A 90 12.34 -16.28 7.63
C ASN A 90 12.63 -15.13 6.64
N ARG A 91 13.55 -14.22 6.97
CA ARG A 91 13.99 -13.21 6.00
C ARG A 91 14.59 -13.84 4.75
N ASN A 92 15.35 -14.91 4.88
CA ASN A 92 15.89 -15.64 3.71
C ASN A 92 14.79 -16.24 2.83
N LYS A 93 13.64 -16.67 3.41
CA LYS A 93 12.46 -17.08 2.63
C LYS A 93 11.90 -15.90 1.83
N ILE A 94 11.80 -14.71 2.45
CA ILE A 94 11.38 -13.49 1.75
C ILE A 94 12.36 -13.12 0.63
N LEU A 95 13.67 -13.18 0.86
CA LEU A 95 14.65 -12.87 -0.19
C LEU A 95 14.53 -13.82 -1.39
N ARG A 96 14.21 -15.10 -1.16
CA ARG A 96 13.91 -16.05 -2.25
C ARG A 96 12.63 -15.69 -3.01
N LEU A 97 11.61 -15.18 -2.30
CA LEU A 97 10.36 -14.72 -2.91
C LEU A 97 10.61 -13.47 -3.76
N VAL A 98 11.40 -12.51 -3.27
CA VAL A 98 11.77 -11.27 -4.00
C VAL A 98 12.43 -11.57 -5.35
N LYS A 99 13.27 -12.61 -5.45
CA LYS A 99 13.89 -13.04 -6.73
C LYS A 99 12.88 -13.38 -7.81
N LYS A 100 11.65 -13.78 -7.42
CA LYS A 100 10.58 -14.25 -8.30
C LYS A 100 9.40 -13.28 -8.36
N SER A 101 9.56 -12.06 -7.85
CA SER A 101 8.49 -11.07 -7.75
C SER A 101 8.83 -9.83 -8.57
N ASP A 102 7.81 -9.16 -9.08
CA ASP A 102 7.94 -7.97 -9.91
C ASP A 102 7.82 -6.70 -9.10
N VAL A 103 7.00 -6.73 -8.04
CA VAL A 103 6.69 -5.57 -7.20
C VAL A 103 6.84 -5.94 -5.73
N LEU A 104 7.35 -5.00 -4.93
CA LEU A 104 7.26 -5.01 -3.49
C LEU A 104 6.62 -3.71 -3.02
N VAL A 105 5.60 -3.82 -2.18
CA VAL A 105 4.92 -2.67 -1.53
C VAL A 105 5.14 -2.75 -0.04
N GLU A 106 5.57 -1.66 0.57
CA GLU A 106 5.73 -1.55 2.02
C GLU A 106 5.21 -0.19 2.53
N GLN A 107 4.89 -0.12 3.81
CA GLN A 107 4.29 1.05 4.44
C GLN A 107 4.88 1.27 5.84
N PHE A 108 6.10 0.84 6.06
CA PHE A 108 6.77 1.05 7.33
C PHE A 108 7.38 2.46 7.43
N ARG A 109 7.62 2.89 8.64
CA ARG A 109 8.37 4.13 8.87
C ARG A 109 9.76 4.04 8.23
N PRO A 110 10.31 5.16 7.74
CA PRO A 110 11.64 5.19 7.17
C PRO A 110 12.69 4.51 8.05
N GLY A 111 13.52 3.68 7.43
CA GLY A 111 14.57 2.91 8.10
C GLY A 111 14.18 1.54 8.63
N VAL A 112 12.89 1.19 8.73
CA VAL A 112 12.47 -0.15 9.21
C VAL A 112 12.92 -1.23 8.23
N MET A 113 12.64 -1.10 6.95
CA MET A 113 13.05 -2.07 5.93
C MET A 113 14.58 -2.22 5.85
N LYS A 114 15.33 -1.13 6.08
CA LYS A 114 16.80 -1.19 6.17
C LYS A 114 17.27 -2.05 7.34
N ARG A 115 16.67 -1.88 8.52
CA ARG A 115 17.01 -2.72 9.71
C ARG A 115 16.67 -4.20 9.48
N LEU A 116 15.67 -4.49 8.66
CA LEU A 116 15.29 -5.86 8.29
C LEU A 116 16.16 -6.43 7.16
N GLY A 117 17.01 -5.62 6.50
CA GLY A 117 17.78 -6.02 5.32
C GLY A 117 16.90 -6.27 4.09
N LEU A 118 15.75 -5.60 4.02
CA LEU A 118 14.75 -5.68 2.95
C LEU A 118 14.53 -4.34 2.25
N ASP A 119 15.45 -3.38 2.43
CA ASP A 119 15.43 -2.08 1.76
C ASP A 119 15.78 -2.17 0.27
N TRP A 120 15.43 -1.12 -0.48
CA TRP A 120 15.70 -1.02 -1.91
C TRP A 120 17.15 -1.31 -2.29
N ASN A 121 18.13 -0.74 -1.54
CA ASN A 121 19.55 -0.90 -1.88
C ASN A 121 20.03 -2.34 -1.75
N THR A 122 19.43 -3.10 -0.85
CA THR A 122 19.65 -4.54 -0.69
C THR A 122 18.94 -5.33 -1.78
N LEU A 123 17.65 -5.05 -2.00
CA LEU A 123 16.82 -5.89 -2.86
C LEU A 123 17.08 -5.68 -4.36
N LYS A 124 17.47 -4.47 -4.81
CA LYS A 124 17.86 -4.22 -6.20
C LYS A 124 19.09 -5.02 -6.67
N LYS A 125 19.95 -5.46 -5.72
CA LYS A 125 21.09 -6.35 -6.02
C LYS A 125 20.63 -7.78 -6.28
N ILE A 126 19.50 -8.17 -5.67
CA ILE A 126 18.92 -9.52 -5.76
C ILE A 126 18.00 -9.63 -6.97
N ASN A 127 17.23 -8.57 -7.25
CA ASN A 127 16.32 -8.49 -8.39
C ASN A 127 16.40 -7.10 -9.03
N LYS A 128 17.12 -7.01 -10.14
CA LYS A 128 17.32 -5.74 -10.86
C LYS A 128 16.05 -5.18 -11.52
N LYS A 129 15.01 -6.02 -11.68
CA LYS A 129 13.72 -5.62 -12.30
C LYS A 129 12.66 -5.27 -11.28
N LEU A 130 12.94 -5.39 -9.97
CA LEU A 130 11.98 -5.15 -8.92
C LEU A 130 11.49 -3.68 -8.94
N VAL A 131 10.19 -3.49 -8.93
CA VAL A 131 9.55 -2.19 -8.62
C VAL A 131 9.30 -2.17 -7.11
N TYR A 132 9.98 -1.29 -6.40
CA TYR A 132 9.90 -1.17 -4.95
C TYR A 132 9.12 0.09 -4.60
N CYS A 133 7.98 -0.05 -3.94
CA CYS A 133 7.08 1.04 -3.58
C CYS A 133 7.01 1.18 -2.05
N SER A 134 7.48 2.32 -1.55
CA SER A 134 7.30 2.76 -0.16
C SER A 134 6.17 3.76 -0.10
N ILE A 135 5.18 3.55 0.78
CA ILE A 135 4.09 4.49 1.04
C ILE A 135 4.26 5.01 2.46
N THR A 136 4.41 6.32 2.63
CA THR A 136 4.58 6.94 3.96
C THR A 136 3.81 8.24 4.06
N GLY A 137 3.67 8.76 5.28
CA GLY A 137 2.99 10.04 5.49
C GLY A 137 3.68 11.20 4.81
N TYR A 138 5.00 11.32 5.03
CA TYR A 138 5.78 12.50 4.62
C TYR A 138 6.97 12.16 3.71
N GLY A 139 6.99 10.99 3.08
CA GLY A 139 8.11 10.54 2.26
C GLY A 139 9.27 9.94 3.07
N GLN A 140 10.27 9.44 2.35
CA GLN A 140 11.46 8.80 2.92
C GLN A 140 12.57 9.80 3.27
N THR A 141 12.43 11.04 2.83
CA THR A 141 13.39 12.13 3.01
C THR A 141 12.75 13.35 3.68
N GLY A 142 13.50 14.41 3.90
CA GLY A 142 12.97 15.65 4.47
C GLY A 142 12.84 15.64 6.01
N PRO A 143 12.50 16.81 6.58
CA PRO A 143 12.48 17.02 8.03
C PRO A 143 11.36 16.25 8.74
N LYS A 144 10.25 15.99 8.08
CA LYS A 144 9.06 15.30 8.64
C LYS A 144 9.07 13.78 8.45
N LYS A 145 10.07 13.19 7.80
CA LYS A 145 10.07 11.74 7.46
C LYS A 145 9.81 10.79 8.63
N LEU A 146 10.13 11.18 9.86
CA LEU A 146 9.91 10.38 11.07
C LEU A 146 8.71 10.85 11.89
N VAL A 147 8.02 11.91 11.45
CA VAL A 147 6.83 12.40 12.14
C VAL A 147 5.70 11.38 11.97
N ALA A 148 4.98 11.09 13.07
CA ALA A 148 3.80 10.26 13.03
C ALA A 148 2.62 11.07 12.51
N GLY A 149 1.80 10.47 11.67
CA GLY A 149 0.57 11.08 11.17
C GLY A 149 -0.38 10.03 10.65
N HIS A 150 -1.61 10.45 10.52
CA HIS A 150 -2.70 9.76 9.87
C HIS A 150 -3.36 10.70 8.86
N ASP A 151 -4.32 10.22 8.12
CA ASP A 151 -5.05 10.92 7.05
C ASP A 151 -5.32 12.40 7.36
N ILE A 152 -5.94 12.69 8.50
CA ILE A 152 -6.33 14.05 8.90
C ILE A 152 -5.13 15.00 9.07
N ASN A 153 -3.98 14.50 9.50
CA ASN A 153 -2.77 15.32 9.64
C ASN A 153 -2.29 15.79 8.27
N TYR A 154 -2.28 14.90 7.27
CA TYR A 154 -1.85 15.21 5.90
C TYR A 154 -2.82 16.17 5.22
N LEU A 155 -4.13 16.03 5.45
CA LEU A 155 -5.16 16.95 4.97
C LEU A 155 -5.02 18.35 5.57
N ALA A 156 -4.80 18.43 6.88
CA ALA A 156 -4.65 19.71 7.57
C ALA A 156 -3.39 20.44 7.13
N GLU A 157 -2.25 19.75 7.13
CA GLU A 157 -0.96 20.36 6.80
C GLU A 157 -0.81 20.73 5.32
N SER A 158 -1.49 20.05 4.41
CA SER A 158 -1.53 20.41 2.99
C SER A 158 -2.44 21.61 2.69
N GLY A 159 -3.25 22.03 3.66
CA GLY A 159 -4.25 23.08 3.47
C GLY A 159 -5.59 22.56 2.92
N LEU A 160 -5.66 21.32 2.43
CA LEU A 160 -6.88 20.77 1.80
C LEU A 160 -8.08 20.75 2.75
N LEU A 161 -7.85 20.54 4.04
CA LEU A 161 -8.92 20.53 5.05
C LEU A 161 -9.62 21.88 5.16
N SER A 162 -8.92 22.99 4.95
CA SER A 162 -9.46 24.35 5.04
C SER A 162 -10.39 24.74 3.88
N LEU A 163 -10.41 23.96 2.79
CA LEU A 163 -11.25 24.23 1.64
C LEU A 163 -12.73 23.84 1.84
N SER A 164 -13.03 23.05 2.87
CA SER A 164 -14.40 22.66 3.23
C SER A 164 -14.71 23.13 4.64
N THR A 165 -15.55 24.17 4.75
CA THR A 165 -15.92 24.76 6.04
C THR A 165 -17.43 24.79 6.25
N ASP A 166 -17.84 24.85 7.51
CA ASP A 166 -19.22 25.17 7.89
C ASP A 166 -19.53 26.66 7.70
N LYS A 167 -20.75 27.06 8.02
CA LYS A 167 -21.20 28.48 7.94
C LYS A 167 -20.42 29.44 8.85
N ASN A 168 -19.68 28.93 9.82
CA ASN A 168 -18.87 29.74 10.75
C ASN A 168 -17.37 29.73 10.35
N GLY A 169 -17.00 29.10 9.23
CA GLY A 169 -15.62 28.97 8.78
C GLY A 169 -14.84 27.85 9.44
N THR A 170 -15.48 26.98 10.22
CA THR A 170 -14.82 25.83 10.86
C THR A 170 -14.63 24.70 9.85
N PRO A 171 -13.43 24.11 9.72
CA PRO A 171 -13.19 22.99 8.81
C PRO A 171 -14.08 21.80 9.12
N ILE A 172 -14.68 21.21 8.08
CA ILE A 172 -15.52 20.01 8.15
C ILE A 172 -14.66 18.79 7.84
N LEU A 173 -14.69 17.81 8.74
CA LEU A 173 -13.97 16.55 8.52
C LEU A 173 -14.63 15.75 7.39
N PRO A 174 -13.84 15.29 6.39
CA PRO A 174 -14.35 14.37 5.38
C PRO A 174 -14.84 13.06 5.99
N ASN A 175 -15.90 12.49 5.43
CA ASN A 175 -16.42 11.18 5.84
C ASN A 175 -15.59 9.99 5.31
N THR A 176 -14.45 10.26 4.67
CA THR A 176 -13.54 9.24 4.13
C THR A 176 -12.09 9.68 4.29
N GLN A 177 -11.17 8.74 4.24
CA GLN A 177 -9.73 8.97 4.37
C GLN A 177 -9.14 9.39 3.01
N ILE A 178 -9.21 10.70 2.72
CA ILE A 178 -8.83 11.26 1.42
C ILE A 178 -7.33 11.14 1.18
N ALA A 179 -6.50 11.48 2.17
CA ALA A 179 -5.06 11.44 2.01
C ALA A 179 -4.52 10.01 1.87
N ASP A 180 -5.07 9.07 2.61
CA ASP A 180 -4.74 7.65 2.50
C ASP A 180 -5.06 7.11 1.09
N ILE A 181 -6.21 7.50 0.53
CA ILE A 181 -6.69 7.02 -0.75
C ILE A 181 -6.08 7.81 -1.91
N ALA A 182 -6.33 9.13 -1.97
CA ALA A 182 -5.90 9.97 -3.09
C ALA A 182 -4.40 10.33 -3.02
N GLY A 183 -3.83 10.42 -1.81
CA GLY A 183 -2.40 10.68 -1.60
C GLY A 183 -1.53 9.42 -1.53
N GLY A 184 -2.10 8.32 -1.10
CA GLY A 184 -1.39 7.05 -0.92
C GLY A 184 -1.74 6.00 -1.96
N SER A 185 -2.97 5.46 -1.90
CA SER A 185 -3.35 4.27 -2.68
C SER A 185 -3.28 4.48 -4.19
N TYR A 186 -3.92 5.55 -4.71
CA TYR A 186 -3.96 5.81 -6.15
C TYR A 186 -2.59 6.19 -6.71
N PRO A 187 -1.81 7.10 -6.11
CA PRO A 187 -0.46 7.36 -6.57
C PRO A 187 0.44 6.13 -6.54
N ALA A 188 0.35 5.29 -5.49
CA ALA A 188 1.10 4.05 -5.44
C ALA A 188 0.72 3.11 -6.60
N PHE A 189 -0.56 2.87 -6.83
CA PHE A 189 -1.04 2.04 -7.93
C PHE A 189 -0.58 2.58 -9.29
N MET A 190 -0.78 3.87 -9.57
CA MET A 190 -0.38 4.49 -10.84
C MET A 190 1.13 4.40 -11.06
N ASN A 191 1.94 4.75 -10.05
CA ASN A 191 3.39 4.71 -10.18
C ASN A 191 3.94 3.27 -10.28
N ILE A 192 3.31 2.29 -9.62
CA ILE A 192 3.65 0.87 -9.79
C ILE A 192 3.42 0.45 -11.25
N LEU A 193 2.32 0.83 -11.89
CA LEU A 193 2.08 0.53 -13.31
C LEU A 193 3.13 1.16 -14.22
N LEU A 194 3.49 2.42 -13.99
CA LEU A 194 4.57 3.11 -14.73
C LEU A 194 5.92 2.43 -14.49
N GLY A 195 6.21 2.02 -13.25
CA GLY A 195 7.41 1.28 -12.88
C GLY A 195 7.49 -0.08 -13.58
N LEU A 196 6.41 -0.84 -13.61
CA LEU A 196 6.30 -2.11 -14.32
C LEU A 196 6.50 -1.93 -15.83
N PHE A 197 5.84 -0.93 -16.42
CA PHE A 197 6.02 -0.61 -17.83
C PHE A 197 7.48 -0.29 -18.17
N SER A 198 8.16 0.51 -17.32
CA SER A 198 9.58 0.81 -17.45
C SER A 198 10.45 -0.44 -17.27
N ALA A 199 10.15 -1.29 -16.27
CA ALA A 199 10.90 -2.51 -16.00
C ALA A 199 10.82 -3.51 -17.16
N ILE A 200 9.64 -3.66 -17.77
CA ILE A 200 9.44 -4.50 -18.96
C ILE A 200 10.25 -3.97 -20.15
N ARG A 201 10.20 -2.65 -20.40
CA ARG A 201 10.89 -2.05 -21.56
C ARG A 201 12.39 -1.94 -21.41
N LYS A 202 12.89 -1.62 -20.22
CA LYS A 202 14.30 -1.30 -19.96
C LYS A 202 15.06 -2.41 -19.23
N GLY A 203 14.35 -3.44 -18.75
CA GLY A 203 14.95 -4.51 -17.93
C GLY A 203 15.41 -4.06 -16.54
N ARG A 204 14.96 -2.89 -16.08
CA ARG A 204 15.35 -2.30 -14.78
C ARG A 204 14.13 -1.84 -14.02
N GLY A 205 14.02 -2.26 -12.77
CA GLY A 205 13.05 -1.77 -11.81
C GLY A 205 13.39 -0.38 -11.29
N CYS A 206 12.59 0.10 -10.35
CA CYS A 206 12.74 1.43 -9.76
C CYS A 206 12.33 1.44 -8.29
N TYR A 207 12.74 2.50 -7.60
CA TYR A 207 12.26 2.87 -6.28
C TYR A 207 11.19 3.95 -6.40
N LEU A 208 10.08 3.74 -5.74
CA LEU A 208 8.95 4.67 -5.71
C LEU A 208 8.74 5.12 -4.26
N ASP A 209 8.92 6.39 -4.01
CA ASP A 209 8.64 7.04 -2.73
C ASP A 209 7.31 7.78 -2.83
N ILE A 210 6.29 7.24 -2.19
CA ILE A 210 4.93 7.79 -2.20
C ILE A 210 4.68 8.46 -0.87
N SER A 211 4.68 9.79 -0.88
CA SER A 211 4.36 10.65 0.25
C SER A 211 2.88 11.03 0.20
N MET A 212 2.10 10.58 1.18
CA MET A 212 0.67 10.93 1.25
C MET A 212 0.47 12.44 1.37
N TYR A 213 1.28 13.11 2.18
CA TYR A 213 1.23 14.57 2.34
C TYR A 213 1.54 15.32 1.03
N GLU A 214 2.65 14.99 0.37
CA GLU A 214 3.07 15.71 -0.84
C GLU A 214 2.07 15.54 -1.98
N ASN A 215 1.42 14.38 -2.07
CA ASN A 215 0.37 14.14 -3.05
C ASN A 215 -0.95 14.87 -2.74
N MET A 216 -1.13 15.40 -1.51
CA MET A 216 -2.28 16.25 -1.19
C MET A 216 -2.06 17.71 -1.60
N VAL A 217 -0.82 18.18 -1.64
CA VAL A 217 -0.52 19.59 -1.98
C VAL A 217 -1.11 20.02 -3.34
N PRO A 218 -0.99 19.23 -4.43
CA PRO A 218 -1.59 19.61 -5.71
C PRO A 218 -3.13 19.61 -5.71
N LEU A 219 -3.78 18.96 -4.72
CA LEU A 219 -5.24 18.93 -4.61
C LEU A 219 -5.79 20.13 -3.83
N ALA A 220 -4.94 20.78 -3.06
CA ALA A 220 -5.28 21.99 -2.32
C ALA A 220 -5.05 23.25 -3.17
#